data_54dc4c4c4b292d98aa77589619169458
#
_entry.id   54dc4c4c4b292d98aa77589619169458
#
_cell.length_a   1.000
_cell.length_b   1.000
_cell.length_c   1.000
_cell.angle_alpha   90.00
_cell.angle_beta   90.00
_cell.angle_gamma   90.00
#
_symmetry.space_group_name_H-M   'P 1'
#
loop_
_entity.id
_entity.type
_entity.pdbx_description
1 polymer ?
#
loop_
_entity_poly.entity_id
_entity_poly.type
_entity_poly.pdbx_seq_one_letter_code
_entity_poly.pdbx_strand_id
1 'polypeptide(L)'
;HFLITGHGSKLPDVRQAAEHLPNVKLCGFLTGEDFDRAVAASSCGIVSLERGLMGMCAPSKYYSYLQARLPVLAVVEKDSYIAAELREERAGLSSDAGDGRQLAQNILTLCQDPELCRKMSGNAARLYADRYAEDISLNKYADLFRGVLRTAD
;
A
#
# COMPACT_ATOMS: atom_id res chain seq x y z
N HIS A 1 4.12 -16.92 -0.24
CA HIS A 1 2.78 -17.08 -0.87
C HIS A 1 2.18 -15.71 -1.13
N PHE A 2 1.37 -15.61 -2.20
CA PHE A 2 0.63 -14.41 -2.57
C PHE A 2 -0.86 -14.67 -2.39
N LEU A 3 -1.54 -13.71 -1.79
CA LEU A 3 -3.00 -13.67 -1.75
C LEU A 3 -3.46 -12.49 -2.59
N ILE A 4 -4.17 -12.74 -3.68
CA ILE A 4 -4.75 -11.72 -4.55
C ILE A 4 -6.26 -11.74 -4.35
N THR A 5 -6.81 -10.62 -3.90
CA THR A 5 -8.25 -10.48 -3.62
C THR A 5 -8.86 -9.41 -4.49
N GLY A 6 -10.09 -9.58 -4.87
CA GLY A 6 -10.86 -8.58 -5.61
C GLY A 6 -11.48 -9.09 -6.89
N HIS A 7 -12.01 -8.14 -7.64
CA HIS A 7 -12.61 -8.33 -8.96
C HIS A 7 -12.24 -7.15 -9.86
N GLY A 8 -12.35 -7.32 -11.15
CA GLY A 8 -12.05 -6.26 -12.11
C GLY A 8 -11.88 -6.81 -13.52
N SER A 9 -11.78 -5.92 -14.49
CA SER A 9 -11.66 -6.28 -15.92
C SER A 9 -10.44 -7.14 -16.23
N LYS A 10 -9.35 -6.98 -15.48
CA LYS A 10 -8.10 -7.75 -15.65
C LYS A 10 -8.06 -9.09 -14.90
N LEU A 11 -9.14 -9.47 -14.20
CA LEU A 11 -9.16 -10.75 -13.44
C LEU A 11 -8.92 -11.99 -14.31
N PRO A 12 -9.44 -12.09 -15.55
CA PRO A 12 -9.13 -13.21 -16.44
C PRO A 12 -7.63 -13.35 -16.72
N ASP A 13 -6.96 -12.23 -17.03
CA ASP A 13 -5.51 -12.21 -17.31
C ASP A 13 -4.70 -12.65 -16.08
N VAL A 14 -5.11 -12.16 -14.89
CA VAL A 14 -4.48 -12.55 -13.62
C VAL A 14 -4.67 -14.04 -13.35
N ARG A 15 -5.85 -14.61 -13.62
CA ARG A 15 -6.11 -16.05 -13.49
C ARG A 15 -5.22 -16.86 -14.41
N GLN A 16 -5.13 -16.49 -15.67
CA GLN A 16 -4.28 -17.13 -16.65
C GLN A 16 -2.81 -17.08 -16.21
N ALA A 17 -2.33 -15.92 -15.78
CA ALA A 17 -0.95 -15.77 -15.30
C ALA A 17 -0.66 -16.58 -14.04
N ALA A 18 -1.63 -16.82 -13.18
CA ALA A 18 -1.49 -17.55 -11.93
C ALA A 18 -1.74 -19.07 -12.02
N GLU A 19 -2.23 -19.58 -13.16
CA GLU A 19 -2.75 -20.95 -13.32
C GLU A 19 -1.76 -22.03 -12.88
N HIS A 20 -0.47 -21.83 -13.13
CA HIS A 20 0.58 -22.79 -12.80
C HIS A 20 1.46 -22.36 -11.62
N LEU A 21 1.03 -21.37 -10.84
CA LEU A 21 1.80 -20.82 -9.71
C LEU A 21 1.23 -21.32 -8.37
N PRO A 22 1.79 -22.38 -7.76
CA PRO A 22 1.24 -22.98 -6.53
C PRO A 22 1.35 -22.06 -5.31
N ASN A 23 2.14 -21.01 -5.41
CA ASN A 23 2.31 -20.00 -4.37
C ASN A 23 1.38 -18.78 -4.51
N VAL A 24 0.48 -18.75 -5.51
CA VAL A 24 -0.50 -17.69 -5.73
C VAL A 24 -1.90 -18.22 -5.46
N LYS A 25 -2.61 -17.58 -4.55
CA LYS A 25 -4.02 -17.86 -4.26
C LYS A 25 -4.88 -16.67 -4.67
N LEU A 26 -5.84 -16.94 -5.55
CA LEU A 26 -6.83 -15.97 -5.96
C LEU A 26 -8.08 -16.16 -5.10
N CYS A 27 -8.51 -15.10 -4.43
CA CYS A 27 -9.75 -15.04 -3.69
C CYS A 27 -10.70 -14.02 -4.37
N GLY A 28 -11.99 -14.19 -4.13
CA GLY A 28 -12.96 -13.19 -4.51
C GLY A 28 -12.79 -11.88 -3.74
N PHE A 29 -13.77 -11.01 -3.84
CA PHE A 29 -13.78 -9.78 -3.07
C PHE A 29 -13.97 -10.10 -1.57
N LEU A 30 -13.05 -9.63 -0.76
CA LEU A 30 -13.10 -9.78 0.70
C LEU A 30 -13.58 -8.47 1.33
N THR A 31 -14.46 -8.58 2.31
CA THR A 31 -14.99 -7.45 3.10
C THR A 31 -15.02 -7.77 4.58
N GLY A 32 -15.10 -6.73 5.42
CA GLY A 32 -15.23 -6.87 6.87
C GLY A 32 -14.15 -7.77 7.46
N GLU A 33 -14.55 -8.66 8.35
CA GLU A 33 -13.64 -9.54 9.07
C GLU A 33 -12.78 -10.45 8.19
N ASP A 34 -13.26 -10.86 7.00
CA ASP A 34 -12.45 -11.68 6.08
C ASP A 34 -11.28 -10.89 5.50
N PHE A 35 -11.51 -9.62 5.17
CA PHE A 35 -10.46 -8.71 4.74
C PHE A 35 -9.46 -8.47 5.88
N ASP A 36 -9.95 -8.17 7.08
CA ASP A 36 -9.10 -7.91 8.25
C ASP A 36 -8.23 -9.13 8.59
N ARG A 37 -8.80 -10.34 8.53
CA ARG A 37 -8.06 -11.59 8.73
C ARG A 37 -6.99 -11.80 7.65
N ALA A 38 -7.30 -11.52 6.40
CA ALA A 38 -6.34 -11.63 5.30
C ALA A 38 -5.18 -10.65 5.48
N VAL A 39 -5.47 -9.40 5.86
CA VAL A 39 -4.46 -8.38 6.14
C VAL A 39 -3.62 -8.76 7.35
N ALA A 40 -4.23 -9.21 8.45
CA ALA A 40 -3.52 -9.62 9.66
C ALA A 40 -2.60 -10.84 9.45
N ALA A 41 -2.93 -11.72 8.50
CA ALA A 41 -2.11 -12.87 8.15
C ALA A 41 -0.98 -12.52 7.14
N SER A 42 -0.93 -11.30 6.64
CA SER A 42 0.04 -10.87 5.63
C SER A 42 1.32 -10.33 6.28
N SER A 43 2.46 -10.56 5.62
CA SER A 43 3.75 -10.01 6.03
C SER A 43 4.07 -8.66 5.38
N CYS A 44 3.45 -8.34 4.25
CA CYS A 44 3.54 -7.05 3.55
C CYS A 44 2.31 -6.85 2.67
N GLY A 45 2.04 -5.60 2.29
CA GLY A 45 0.97 -5.23 1.38
C GLY A 45 1.52 -4.73 0.05
N ILE A 46 0.93 -5.15 -1.09
CA ILE A 46 1.31 -4.66 -2.41
C ILE A 46 0.29 -3.62 -2.87
N VAL A 47 0.77 -2.44 -3.24
CA VAL A 47 -0.02 -1.36 -3.82
C VAL A 47 0.51 -1.06 -5.23
N SER A 48 -0.37 -1.05 -6.21
CA SER A 48 0.01 -0.70 -7.58
C SER A 48 -0.85 0.45 -8.11
N LEU A 49 -0.22 1.33 -8.87
CA LEU A 49 -0.87 2.39 -9.60
C LEU A 49 -0.34 2.40 -11.06
N GLU A 50 -1.25 2.46 -12.01
CA GLU A 50 -0.88 2.56 -13.42
C GLU A 50 -0.19 3.89 -13.72
N ARG A 51 0.72 3.90 -14.70
CA ARG A 51 1.40 5.14 -15.14
C ARG A 51 0.38 6.21 -15.56
N GLY A 52 0.67 7.45 -15.21
CA GLY A 52 -0.17 8.61 -15.53
C GLY A 52 -1.38 8.78 -14.60
N LEU A 53 -1.57 7.91 -13.60
CA LEU A 53 -2.65 8.08 -12.62
C LEU A 53 -2.20 8.79 -11.34
N MET A 54 -0.91 9.12 -11.24
CA MET A 54 -0.41 9.89 -10.10
C MET A 54 -1.07 11.27 -10.04
N GLY A 55 -1.50 11.67 -8.84
CA GLY A 55 -2.25 12.91 -8.62
C GLY A 55 -3.75 12.84 -8.97
N MET A 56 -4.19 11.84 -9.74
CA MET A 56 -5.61 11.61 -10.04
C MET A 56 -6.23 10.54 -9.14
N CYS A 57 -5.42 9.64 -8.60
CA CYS A 57 -5.86 8.55 -7.73
C CYS A 57 -5.04 8.50 -6.46
N ALA A 58 -5.72 8.40 -5.31
CA ALA A 58 -5.12 8.05 -4.04
C ALA A 58 -5.46 6.59 -3.71
N PRO A 59 -4.49 5.65 -3.79
CA PRO A 59 -4.78 4.24 -3.57
C PRO A 59 -5.07 3.99 -2.09
N SER A 60 -6.33 3.79 -1.72
CA SER A 60 -6.78 3.59 -0.35
C SER A 60 -6.07 2.44 0.37
N LYS A 61 -5.68 1.39 -0.36
CA LYS A 61 -4.91 0.26 0.18
C LYS A 61 -3.58 0.67 0.80
N TYR A 62 -2.96 1.75 0.31
CA TYR A 62 -1.74 2.28 0.90
C TYR A 62 -1.93 2.60 2.39
N TYR A 63 -2.96 3.37 2.68
CA TYR A 63 -3.27 3.79 4.06
C TYR A 63 -3.74 2.62 4.92
N SER A 64 -4.53 1.71 4.35
CA SER A 64 -4.98 0.51 5.06
C SER A 64 -3.82 -0.41 5.48
N TYR A 65 -2.81 -0.56 4.62
CA TYR A 65 -1.64 -1.36 4.95
C TYR A 65 -0.74 -0.68 5.99
N LEU A 66 -0.55 0.64 5.92
CA LEU A 66 0.15 1.39 6.96
C LEU A 66 -0.56 1.26 8.33
N GLN A 67 -1.89 1.38 8.35
CA GLN A 67 -2.72 1.19 9.54
C GLN A 67 -2.56 -0.22 10.12
N ALA A 68 -2.52 -1.21 9.26
CA ALA A 68 -2.32 -2.61 9.64
C ALA A 68 -0.86 -2.94 9.98
N ARG A 69 0.03 -1.95 9.99
CA ARG A 69 1.47 -2.12 10.28
C ARG A 69 2.18 -3.02 9.28
N LEU A 70 1.73 -3.07 8.04
CA LEU A 70 2.37 -3.85 7.00
C LEU A 70 3.41 -3.00 6.27
N PRO A 71 4.64 -3.49 6.06
CA PRO A 71 5.55 -2.93 5.09
C PRO A 71 4.87 -2.85 3.72
N VAL A 72 4.98 -1.72 3.03
CA VAL A 72 4.34 -1.53 1.74
C VAL A 72 5.33 -1.78 0.60
N LEU A 73 4.96 -2.65 -0.33
CA LEU A 73 5.62 -2.82 -1.62
C LEU A 73 4.83 -2.04 -2.67
N ALA A 74 5.33 -0.89 -3.08
CA ALA A 74 4.65 -0.03 -4.04
C ALA A 74 5.17 -0.24 -5.47
N VAL A 75 4.24 -0.43 -6.42
CA VAL A 75 4.50 -0.46 -7.85
C VAL A 75 3.91 0.82 -8.43
N VAL A 76 4.70 1.87 -8.49
CA VAL A 76 4.28 3.24 -8.79
C VAL A 76 5.37 3.98 -9.55
N GLU A 77 5.06 5.12 -10.13
CA GLU A 77 6.07 5.97 -10.75
C GLU A 77 7.10 6.45 -9.71
N LYS A 78 8.39 6.51 -10.12
CA LYS A 78 9.53 6.80 -9.23
C LYS A 78 9.43 8.13 -8.49
N ASP A 79 8.79 9.11 -9.12
CA ASP A 79 8.57 10.47 -8.61
C ASP A 79 7.23 10.62 -7.88
N SER A 80 6.51 9.50 -7.65
CA SER A 80 5.28 9.52 -6.88
C SER A 80 5.53 9.87 -5.41
N TYR A 81 4.55 10.54 -4.79
CA TYR A 81 4.61 10.83 -3.36
C TYR A 81 4.72 9.56 -2.51
N ILE A 82 4.10 8.45 -2.94
CA ILE A 82 4.19 7.15 -2.24
C ILE A 82 5.63 6.62 -2.27
N ALA A 83 6.30 6.66 -3.43
CA ALA A 83 7.68 6.21 -3.53
C ALA A 83 8.62 7.07 -2.67
N ALA A 84 8.43 8.40 -2.68
CA ALA A 84 9.19 9.33 -1.86
C ALA A 84 8.98 9.05 -0.36
N GLU A 85 7.73 8.96 0.08
CA GLU A 85 7.37 8.76 1.49
C GLU A 85 7.86 7.40 2.02
N LEU A 86 7.69 6.31 1.26
CA LEU A 86 8.19 4.99 1.67
C LEU A 86 9.71 4.99 1.84
N ARG A 87 10.45 5.71 0.99
CA ARG A 87 11.90 5.84 1.08
C ARG A 87 12.32 6.66 2.29
N GLU A 88 11.71 7.83 2.50
CA GLU A 88 12.00 8.75 3.59
C GLU A 88 11.71 8.12 4.95
N GLU A 89 10.54 7.54 5.10
CA GLU A 89 10.07 6.95 6.34
C GLU A 89 10.55 5.50 6.54
N ARG A 90 11.17 4.90 5.52
CA ARG A 90 11.59 3.49 5.53
C ARG A 90 10.45 2.53 5.92
N ALA A 91 9.26 2.82 5.40
CA ALA A 91 8.04 2.06 5.68
C ALA A 91 7.74 0.98 4.63
N GLY A 92 8.60 0.82 3.64
CA GLY A 92 8.44 -0.13 2.55
C GLY A 92 9.46 0.07 1.45
N LEU A 93 9.23 -0.59 0.31
CA LEU A 93 10.06 -0.51 -0.88
C LEU A 93 9.20 -0.17 -2.09
N SER A 94 9.77 0.52 -3.08
CA SER A 94 9.08 0.84 -4.32
C SER A 94 9.80 0.25 -5.54
N SER A 95 9.02 -0.04 -6.56
CA SER A 95 9.47 -0.38 -7.91
C SER A 95 8.72 0.48 -8.91
N ASP A 96 9.31 0.75 -10.06
CA ASP A 96 8.64 1.53 -11.10
C ASP A 96 7.46 0.75 -11.69
N ALA A 97 6.43 1.46 -12.12
CA ALA A 97 5.27 0.85 -12.77
C ALA A 97 5.71 0.04 -14.00
N GLY A 98 5.38 -1.26 -14.00
CA GLY A 98 5.80 -2.22 -15.03
C GLY A 98 7.13 -2.93 -14.76
N ASP A 99 7.89 -2.56 -13.72
CA ASP A 99 9.13 -3.26 -13.37
C ASP A 99 8.88 -4.44 -12.39
N GLY A 100 8.36 -5.54 -12.95
CA GLY A 100 8.11 -6.76 -12.18
C GLY A 100 9.40 -7.40 -11.62
N ARG A 101 10.56 -7.16 -12.24
CA ARG A 101 11.84 -7.68 -11.77
C ARG A 101 12.25 -6.98 -10.46
N GLN A 102 12.14 -5.66 -10.41
CA GLN A 102 12.44 -4.91 -9.20
C GLN A 102 11.44 -5.26 -8.08
N LEU A 103 10.16 -5.43 -8.40
CA LEU A 103 9.17 -5.89 -7.42
C LEU A 103 9.55 -7.27 -6.85
N ALA A 104 9.93 -8.22 -7.71
CA ALA A 104 10.36 -9.54 -7.25
C ALA A 104 11.60 -9.46 -6.33
N GLN A 105 12.58 -8.62 -6.66
CA GLN A 105 13.75 -8.39 -5.83
C GLN A 105 13.38 -7.78 -4.48
N ASN A 106 12.48 -6.81 -4.44
CA ASN A 106 11.99 -6.20 -3.20
C ASN A 106 11.27 -7.22 -2.31
N ILE A 107 10.46 -8.11 -2.89
CA ILE A 107 9.80 -9.20 -2.18
C ILE A 107 10.83 -10.14 -1.57
N LEU A 108 11.83 -10.57 -2.35
CA LEU A 108 12.89 -11.46 -1.86
C LEU A 108 13.69 -10.80 -0.73
N THR A 109 13.98 -9.51 -0.83
CA THR A 109 14.66 -8.75 0.23
C THR A 109 13.90 -8.85 1.55
N LEU A 110 12.58 -8.64 1.55
CA LEU A 110 11.77 -8.75 2.77
C LEU A 110 11.64 -10.21 3.27
N CYS A 111 11.59 -11.17 2.36
CA CYS A 111 11.53 -12.59 2.73
C CYS A 111 12.83 -13.08 3.39
N GLN A 112 13.98 -12.55 2.96
CA GLN A 112 15.31 -12.96 3.42
C GLN A 112 15.78 -12.20 4.67
N ASP A 113 15.17 -11.04 4.98
CA ASP A 113 15.51 -10.23 6.12
C ASP A 113 14.28 -9.93 7.00
N PRO A 114 13.94 -10.84 7.93
CA PRO A 114 12.82 -10.64 8.85
C PRO A 114 13.00 -9.43 9.78
N GLU A 115 14.26 -9.05 10.07
CA GLU A 115 14.55 -7.88 10.91
C GLU A 115 14.22 -6.58 10.16
N LEU A 116 14.61 -6.49 8.90
CA LEU A 116 14.22 -5.38 8.03
C LEU A 116 12.70 -5.28 7.91
N CYS A 117 12.03 -6.41 7.69
CA CYS A 117 10.56 -6.46 7.61
C CYS A 117 9.92 -5.90 8.89
N ARG A 118 10.41 -6.30 10.07
CA ARG A 118 9.92 -5.83 11.37
C ARG A 118 10.17 -4.32 11.58
N LYS A 119 11.33 -3.83 11.18
CA LYS A 119 11.66 -2.39 11.24
C LYS A 119 10.72 -1.58 10.35
N MET A 120 10.49 -2.03 9.12
CA MET A 120 9.55 -1.38 8.19
C MET A 120 8.11 -1.41 8.72
N SER A 121 7.69 -2.50 9.35
CA SER A 121 6.40 -2.63 10.02
C SER A 121 6.21 -1.57 11.12
N GLY A 122 7.21 -1.38 11.97
CA GLY A 122 7.21 -0.32 12.99
C GLY A 122 7.16 1.08 12.40
N ASN A 123 7.89 1.30 11.32
CA ASN A 123 7.89 2.57 10.59
C ASN A 123 6.55 2.86 9.91
N ALA A 124 5.93 1.83 9.30
CA ALA A 124 4.60 1.95 8.70
C ALA A 124 3.54 2.36 9.73
N ALA A 125 3.58 1.74 10.92
CA ALA A 125 2.69 2.10 12.02
C ALA A 125 2.88 3.55 12.48
N ARG A 126 4.14 4.00 12.61
CA ARG A 126 4.45 5.38 12.99
C ARG A 126 3.99 6.36 11.92
N LEU A 127 4.31 6.10 10.66
CA LEU A 127 3.89 6.93 9.52
C LEU A 127 2.36 7.11 9.51
N TYR A 128 1.60 6.03 9.72
CA TYR A 128 0.14 6.11 9.82
C TYR A 128 -0.30 6.99 10.99
N ALA A 129 0.24 6.74 12.18
CA ALA A 129 -0.13 7.48 13.38
C ALA A 129 0.18 8.99 13.27
N ASP A 130 1.33 9.33 12.67
CA ASP A 130 1.80 10.71 12.61
C ASP A 130 1.13 11.53 11.49
N ARG A 131 0.64 10.87 10.41
CA ARG A 131 0.16 11.61 9.23
C ARG A 131 -1.27 11.29 8.81
N TYR A 132 -1.76 10.07 9.05
CA TYR A 132 -2.98 9.51 8.44
C TYR A 132 -4.03 9.05 9.43
N ALA A 133 -3.75 9.05 10.73
CA ALA A 133 -4.74 8.75 11.76
C ALA A 133 -5.95 9.69 11.61
N GLU A 134 -7.12 9.19 11.96
CA GLU A 134 -8.39 9.88 11.75
C GLU A 134 -8.42 11.27 12.39
N ASP A 135 -7.98 11.38 13.64
CA ASP A 135 -7.88 12.63 14.38
C ASP A 135 -6.93 13.64 13.72
N ILE A 136 -5.77 13.17 13.23
CA ILE A 136 -4.83 14.01 12.48
C ILE A 136 -5.47 14.54 11.19
N SER A 137 -6.17 13.68 10.47
CA SER A 137 -6.84 14.04 9.21
C SER A 137 -7.99 15.02 9.46
N LEU A 138 -8.84 14.76 10.46
CA LEU A 138 -9.95 15.64 10.82
C LEU A 138 -9.47 17.02 11.28
N ASN A 139 -8.40 17.09 12.06
CA ASN A 139 -7.82 18.36 12.50
C ASN A 139 -7.30 19.19 11.30
N LYS A 140 -6.62 18.57 10.34
CA LYS A 140 -6.17 19.25 9.11
C LYS A 140 -7.35 19.85 8.32
N TYR A 141 -8.45 19.11 8.18
CA TYR A 141 -9.66 19.65 7.53
C TYR A 141 -10.27 20.80 8.33
N ALA A 142 -10.39 20.65 9.65
CA ALA A 142 -10.92 21.71 10.51
C ALA A 142 -10.10 23.01 10.41
N ASP A 143 -8.77 22.89 10.40
CA ASP A 143 -7.88 24.05 10.26
C ASP A 143 -7.97 24.70 8.87
N LEU A 144 -8.11 23.90 7.81
CA LEU A 144 -8.35 24.40 6.46
C LEU A 144 -9.65 25.23 6.40
N PHE A 145 -10.76 24.69 6.92
CA PHE A 145 -12.04 25.40 6.94
C PHE A 145 -11.99 26.69 7.77
N ARG A 146 -11.34 26.66 8.94
CA ARG A 146 -11.14 27.87 9.75
C ARG A 146 -10.31 28.92 9.01
N GLY A 147 -9.29 28.49 8.25
CA GLY A 147 -8.48 29.39 7.42
C GLY A 147 -9.29 30.08 6.34
N VAL A 148 -10.10 29.32 5.59
CA VAL A 148 -10.97 29.87 4.54
C VAL A 148 -11.99 30.85 5.08
N LEU A 149 -12.61 30.55 6.22
CA LEU A 149 -13.59 31.47 6.85
C LEU A 149 -12.99 32.80 7.30
N ARG A 150 -11.73 32.81 7.78
CA ARG A 150 -11.02 34.05 8.20
C ARG A 150 -10.59 34.94 7.03
N THR A 151 -10.49 34.38 5.82
CA THR A 151 -10.12 35.18 4.61
C THR A 151 -11.31 35.67 3.84
N ALA A 152 -12.55 35.36 4.28
CA ALA A 152 -13.80 35.79 3.67
C ALA A 152 -14.38 37.08 4.32
N ASP A 153 -13.78 37.56 5.40
CA ASP A 153 -14.04 38.85 6.06
C ASP A 153 -13.02 39.91 5.58
#